data_f427bdbeaa708dd3a76e93ee9a33ca19
#
_entry.id   f427bdbeaa708dd3a76e93ee9a33ca19
#
_cell.length_a   1.000
_cell.length_b   1.000
_cell.length_c   1.000
_cell.angle_alpha   90.00
_cell.angle_beta   90.00
_cell.angle_gamma   90.00
#
_symmetry.space_group_name_H-M   'P 1'
#
loop_
_entity.id
_entity.type
_entity.pdbx_description
1 polymer ?
#
loop_
_entity_poly.entity_id
_entity_poly.type
_entity_poly.pdbx_seq_one_letter_code
_entity_poly.pdbx_strand_id
1 'polypeptide(L)'
;EISREEALAIALANAGVPEGDAYNVKNETDSDNGIPLYDIEFETDYGDYDFEVAMADGRIVGADYEVDEEWLDALGGSPVTAEEAASIVAGKISGASAADVSVWEESGDSRGRYEGELSYDGMKYEFEIDPQTGRIFDWNADLRD
;
A
#
# COMPACT_ATOMS: atom_id res chain seq x y z
N GLU A 1 -6.78 19.39 11.16
CA GLU A 1 -7.53 18.64 10.15
C GLU A 1 -6.90 18.80 8.77
N ILE A 2 -6.91 17.75 7.98
CA ILE A 2 -6.41 17.81 6.60
C ILE A 2 -7.58 18.02 5.63
N SER A 3 -7.26 18.51 4.43
CA SER A 3 -8.26 18.67 3.38
C SER A 3 -8.43 17.40 2.57
N ARG A 4 -9.48 17.36 1.75
CA ARG A 4 -9.73 16.28 0.79
C ARG A 4 -8.54 16.09 -0.16
N GLU A 5 -8.01 17.19 -0.65
CA GLU A 5 -6.89 17.21 -1.59
C GLU A 5 -5.61 16.69 -0.93
N GLU A 6 -5.39 17.05 0.33
CA GLU A 6 -4.25 16.55 1.08
C GLU A 6 -4.37 15.03 1.31
N ALA A 7 -5.59 14.56 1.60
CA ALA A 7 -5.84 13.13 1.79
C ALA A 7 -5.55 12.34 0.51
N LEU A 8 -5.98 12.84 -0.64
CA LEU A 8 -5.69 12.20 -1.93
C LEU A 8 -4.19 12.16 -2.19
N ALA A 9 -3.48 13.24 -1.91
CA ALA A 9 -2.02 13.28 -2.08
C ALA A 9 -1.33 12.24 -1.20
N ILE A 10 -1.81 12.06 0.03
CA ILE A 10 -1.28 11.04 0.95
C ILE A 10 -1.50 9.63 0.38
N ALA A 11 -2.69 9.36 -0.13
CA ALA A 11 -3.02 8.05 -0.71
C ALA A 11 -2.14 7.76 -1.93
N LEU A 12 -2.04 8.71 -2.85
CA LEU A 12 -1.22 8.56 -4.06
C LEU A 12 0.25 8.32 -3.72
N ALA A 13 0.78 9.09 -2.78
CA ALA A 13 2.18 8.95 -2.36
C ALA A 13 2.43 7.57 -1.74
N ASN A 14 1.52 7.11 -0.88
CA ASN A 14 1.67 5.80 -0.24
C ASN A 14 1.60 4.67 -1.27
N ALA A 15 0.72 4.78 -2.26
CA ALA A 15 0.59 3.80 -3.34
C ALA A 15 1.75 3.87 -4.35
N GLY A 16 2.53 4.95 -4.34
CA GLY A 16 3.57 5.16 -5.34
C GLY A 16 3.01 5.46 -6.73
N VAL A 17 1.82 6.06 -6.79
CA VAL A 17 1.12 6.36 -8.05
C VAL A 17 1.25 7.84 -8.38
N PRO A 18 1.82 8.19 -9.56
CA PRO A 18 1.81 9.57 -10.01
C PRO A 18 0.37 10.05 -10.22
N GLU A 19 0.09 11.30 -9.86
CA GLU A 19 -1.26 11.86 -9.98
C GLU A 19 -1.83 11.71 -11.40
N GLY A 20 -0.99 11.90 -12.41
CA GLY A 20 -1.42 11.80 -13.80
C GLY A 20 -1.85 10.41 -14.25
N ASP A 21 -1.49 9.38 -13.49
CA ASP A 21 -1.87 8.00 -13.81
C ASP A 21 -3.23 7.63 -13.21
N ALA A 22 -3.72 8.40 -12.24
CA ALA A 22 -4.94 8.06 -11.53
C ALA A 22 -6.17 8.60 -12.26
N TYR A 23 -7.22 7.78 -12.34
CA TYR A 23 -8.49 8.18 -12.91
C TYR A 23 -9.65 7.55 -12.14
N ASN A 24 -10.87 7.96 -12.44
CA ASN A 24 -12.08 7.56 -11.72
C ASN A 24 -11.93 7.76 -10.21
N VAL A 25 -11.40 8.90 -9.83
CA VAL A 25 -11.10 9.22 -8.43
C VAL A 25 -12.40 9.53 -7.67
N LYS A 26 -12.61 8.82 -6.56
CA LYS A 26 -13.66 9.12 -5.60
C LYS A 26 -13.00 9.51 -4.28
N ASN A 27 -13.58 10.49 -3.61
CA ASN A 27 -13.04 10.99 -2.35
C ASN A 27 -14.21 11.45 -1.50
N GLU A 28 -14.71 10.55 -0.67
CA GLU A 28 -15.92 10.76 0.11
C GLU A 28 -15.62 10.77 1.61
N THR A 29 -16.41 11.51 2.37
CA THR A 29 -16.30 11.48 3.83
C THR A 29 -17.02 10.25 4.38
N ASP A 30 -16.45 9.64 5.38
CA ASP A 30 -17.02 8.47 6.05
C ASP A 30 -16.50 8.43 7.48
N SER A 31 -16.90 7.40 8.21
CA SER A 31 -16.39 7.18 9.56
C SER A 31 -16.31 5.68 9.82
N ASP A 32 -15.25 5.26 10.49
CA ASP A 32 -15.03 3.87 10.85
C ASP A 32 -14.51 3.81 12.28
N ASN A 33 -15.16 3.01 13.12
CA ASN A 33 -14.82 2.89 14.55
C ASN A 33 -14.75 4.26 15.24
N GLY A 34 -15.63 5.18 14.86
CA GLY A 34 -15.68 6.52 15.42
C GLY A 34 -14.62 7.47 14.89
N ILE A 35 -13.83 7.07 13.90
CA ILE A 35 -12.78 7.90 13.30
C ILE A 35 -13.34 8.54 12.02
N PRO A 36 -13.48 9.88 11.98
CA PRO A 36 -13.84 10.55 10.74
C PRO A 36 -12.70 10.42 9.73
N LEU A 37 -13.02 10.04 8.50
CA LEU A 37 -12.02 9.79 7.48
C LEU A 37 -12.49 10.19 6.09
N TYR A 38 -11.54 10.24 5.17
CA TYR A 38 -11.82 10.30 3.74
C TYR A 38 -11.63 8.90 3.17
N ASP A 39 -12.67 8.40 2.50
CA ASP A 39 -12.61 7.13 1.78
C ASP A 39 -12.25 7.47 0.33
N ILE A 40 -11.10 7.02 -0.12
CA ILE A 40 -10.51 7.41 -1.40
C ILE A 40 -10.33 6.18 -2.27
N GLU A 41 -10.93 6.21 -3.46
CA GLU A 41 -10.76 5.15 -4.43
C GLU A 41 -10.27 5.76 -5.75
N PHE A 42 -9.39 5.06 -6.42
CA PHE A 42 -8.95 5.44 -7.76
C PHE A 42 -8.45 4.21 -8.51
N GLU A 43 -8.35 4.36 -9.81
CA GLU A 43 -7.85 3.35 -10.72
C GLU A 43 -6.66 3.90 -11.48
N THR A 44 -5.83 2.99 -11.98
CA THR A 44 -4.79 3.27 -12.97
C THR A 44 -4.94 2.22 -14.06
N ASP A 45 -4.18 2.34 -15.14
CA ASP A 45 -4.14 1.31 -16.18
C ASP A 45 -3.58 -0.02 -15.64
N TYR A 46 -2.90 0.02 -14.51
CA TYR A 46 -2.18 -1.14 -13.96
C TYR A 46 -2.69 -1.60 -12.59
N GLY A 47 -3.74 -1.00 -12.04
CA GLY A 47 -4.24 -1.45 -10.74
C GLY A 47 -5.43 -0.67 -10.20
N ASP A 48 -5.96 -1.17 -9.08
CA ASP A 48 -7.10 -0.57 -8.37
C ASP A 48 -6.69 -0.27 -6.93
N TYR A 49 -7.15 0.87 -6.39
CA TYR A 49 -6.67 1.40 -5.11
C TYR A 49 -7.81 1.92 -4.24
N ASP A 50 -7.76 1.58 -2.95
CA ASP A 50 -8.71 2.04 -1.94
C ASP A 50 -7.93 2.43 -0.69
N PHE A 51 -8.19 3.63 -0.16
CA PHE A 51 -7.54 4.14 1.04
C PHE A 51 -8.53 4.81 1.96
N GLU A 52 -8.32 4.64 3.25
CA GLU A 52 -9.03 5.38 4.29
C GLU A 52 -8.02 6.23 5.04
N VAL A 53 -8.21 7.55 4.98
CA VAL A 53 -7.27 8.51 5.55
C VAL A 53 -7.98 9.33 6.61
N ALA A 54 -7.47 9.30 7.86
CA ALA A 54 -8.10 10.01 8.97
C ALA A 54 -8.06 11.52 8.73
N MET A 55 -9.21 12.18 8.94
CA MET A 55 -9.31 13.62 8.75
C MET A 55 -8.46 14.42 9.72
N ALA A 56 -8.29 13.89 10.93
CA ALA A 56 -7.62 14.64 12.00
C ALA A 56 -6.15 14.92 11.70
N ASP A 57 -5.43 13.94 11.13
CA ASP A 57 -3.98 14.01 11.03
C ASP A 57 -3.39 13.41 9.76
N GLY A 58 -4.24 12.87 8.87
CA GLY A 58 -3.77 12.26 7.63
C GLY A 58 -3.22 10.85 7.80
N ARG A 59 -3.40 10.22 8.94
CA ARG A 59 -2.97 8.84 9.16
C ARG A 59 -3.80 7.91 8.26
N ILE A 60 -3.12 6.98 7.60
CA ILE A 60 -3.82 5.94 6.83
C ILE A 60 -4.31 4.89 7.82
N VAL A 61 -5.63 4.70 7.89
CA VAL A 61 -6.27 3.75 8.80
C VAL A 61 -6.85 2.54 8.07
N GLY A 62 -6.76 2.54 6.75
CA GLY A 62 -7.13 1.41 5.91
C GLY A 62 -6.53 1.57 4.53
N ALA A 63 -6.17 0.47 3.92
CA ALA A 63 -5.70 0.46 2.53
C ALA A 63 -5.91 -0.92 1.93
N ASP A 64 -6.25 -0.94 0.65
CA ASP A 64 -6.39 -2.15 -0.11
C ASP A 64 -6.10 -1.82 -1.56
N TYR A 65 -4.99 -2.34 -2.09
CA TYR A 65 -4.71 -2.16 -3.50
C TYR A 65 -3.99 -3.34 -4.12
N GLU A 66 -4.20 -3.51 -5.41
CA GLU A 66 -3.54 -4.52 -6.21
C GLU A 66 -3.02 -3.92 -7.50
N VAL A 67 -1.84 -4.36 -7.92
CA VAL A 67 -1.26 -4.05 -9.22
C VAL A 67 -1.28 -5.35 -10.04
N ASP A 68 -1.71 -5.24 -11.29
CA ASP A 68 -1.78 -6.40 -12.18
C ASP A 68 -0.36 -6.94 -12.44
N GLU A 69 -0.17 -8.22 -12.24
CA GLU A 69 1.16 -8.83 -12.35
C GLU A 69 1.73 -8.68 -13.76
N GLU A 70 0.88 -8.67 -14.78
CA GLU A 70 1.29 -8.48 -16.18
C GLU A 70 1.93 -7.11 -16.44
N TRP A 71 1.74 -6.14 -15.54
CA TRP A 71 2.31 -4.79 -15.66
C TRP A 71 3.64 -4.62 -14.94
N LEU A 72 4.03 -5.58 -14.11
CA LEU A 72 5.21 -5.43 -13.24
C LEU A 72 6.49 -5.10 -14.00
N ASP A 73 6.75 -5.81 -15.11
CA ASP A 73 7.95 -5.55 -15.90
C ASP A 73 7.91 -4.17 -16.56
N ALA A 74 6.75 -3.77 -17.07
CA ALA A 74 6.58 -2.47 -17.70
C ALA A 74 6.76 -1.31 -16.72
N LEU A 75 6.33 -1.51 -15.49
CA LEU A 75 6.49 -0.49 -14.43
C LEU A 75 7.94 -0.35 -14.00
N GLY A 76 8.74 -1.41 -14.20
CA GLY A 76 10.18 -1.37 -13.94
C GLY A 76 10.55 -1.60 -12.49
N GLY A 77 11.85 -1.59 -12.25
CA GLY A 77 12.44 -1.87 -10.97
C GLY A 77 13.66 -2.77 -11.12
N SER A 78 14.13 -3.33 -10.03
CA SER A 78 15.30 -4.20 -10.00
C SER A 78 15.07 -5.35 -9.03
N PRO A 79 15.72 -6.49 -9.23
CA PRO A 79 15.59 -7.63 -8.31
C PRO A 79 15.96 -7.25 -6.88
N VAL A 80 15.25 -7.81 -5.93
CA VAL A 80 15.46 -7.57 -4.50
C VAL A 80 15.55 -8.87 -3.72
N THR A 81 16.30 -8.85 -2.61
CA THR A 81 16.36 -9.93 -1.65
C THR A 81 15.17 -9.81 -0.68
N ALA A 82 14.96 -10.83 0.14
CA ALA A 82 13.93 -10.79 1.18
C ALA A 82 14.18 -9.63 2.17
N GLU A 83 15.44 -9.38 2.55
CA GLU A 83 15.78 -8.27 3.44
C GLU A 83 15.48 -6.93 2.80
N GLU A 84 15.77 -6.79 1.52
CA GLU A 84 15.47 -5.56 0.78
C GLU A 84 13.94 -5.36 0.66
N ALA A 85 13.20 -6.46 0.45
CA ALA A 85 11.73 -6.41 0.43
C ALA A 85 11.18 -5.92 1.77
N ALA A 86 11.72 -6.44 2.89
CA ALA A 86 11.32 -5.97 4.23
C ALA A 86 11.58 -4.48 4.41
N SER A 87 12.70 -3.97 3.90
CA SER A 87 13.02 -2.55 3.97
C SER A 87 12.06 -1.69 3.14
N ILE A 88 11.66 -2.18 1.97
CA ILE A 88 10.69 -1.50 1.11
C ILE A 88 9.34 -1.36 1.86
N VAL A 89 8.88 -2.44 2.48
CA VAL A 89 7.63 -2.41 3.26
C VAL A 89 7.74 -1.45 4.43
N ALA A 90 8.83 -1.54 5.19
CA ALA A 90 9.04 -0.64 6.34
C ALA A 90 9.03 0.82 5.92
N GLY A 91 9.56 1.13 4.73
CA GLY A 91 9.58 2.48 4.18
C GLY A 91 8.21 3.07 3.89
N LYS A 92 7.16 2.24 3.80
CA LYS A 92 5.77 2.70 3.63
C LYS A 92 5.11 3.07 4.95
N ILE A 93 5.71 2.68 6.06
CA ILE A 93 5.07 2.78 7.38
C ILE A 93 5.94 3.65 8.28
N SER A 94 5.42 4.82 8.64
CA SER A 94 6.14 5.77 9.48
C SER A 94 6.55 5.12 10.81
N GLY A 95 7.83 5.16 11.12
CA GLY A 95 8.38 4.62 12.36
C GLY A 95 8.73 3.15 12.36
N ALA A 96 8.30 2.37 11.36
CA ALA A 96 8.61 0.95 11.29
C ALA A 96 10.03 0.71 10.74
N SER A 97 10.60 -0.43 11.11
CA SER A 97 11.91 -0.86 10.58
C SER A 97 11.77 -2.24 9.94
N ALA A 98 12.78 -2.62 9.13
CA ALA A 98 12.77 -3.91 8.47
C ALA A 98 12.67 -5.08 9.47
N ALA A 99 13.17 -4.91 10.69
CA ALA A 99 13.09 -5.94 11.72
C ALA A 99 11.66 -6.23 12.18
N ASP A 100 10.73 -5.29 11.96
CA ASP A 100 9.31 -5.47 12.32
C ASP A 100 8.57 -6.33 11.29
N VAL A 101 9.15 -6.57 10.13
CA VAL A 101 8.46 -7.16 8.97
C VAL A 101 8.80 -8.64 8.85
N SER A 102 7.77 -9.49 8.77
CA SER A 102 7.93 -10.92 8.48
C SER A 102 7.75 -11.13 6.98
N VAL A 103 8.75 -11.70 6.32
CA VAL A 103 8.76 -11.93 4.87
C VAL A 103 9.19 -13.37 4.59
N TRP A 104 8.52 -14.03 3.66
CA TRP A 104 8.90 -15.38 3.21
C TRP A 104 8.69 -15.49 1.70
N GLU A 105 9.36 -16.45 1.09
CA GLU A 105 9.24 -16.73 -0.34
C GLU A 105 8.10 -17.70 -0.59
N GLU A 106 7.33 -17.42 -1.64
CA GLU A 106 6.34 -18.34 -2.19
C GLU A 106 6.71 -18.64 -3.63
N SER A 107 6.73 -19.92 -3.99
CA SER A 107 7.21 -20.39 -5.29
C SER A 107 6.08 -20.95 -6.15
N GLY A 108 4.89 -20.37 -6.06
CA GLY A 108 3.70 -20.89 -6.75
C GLY A 108 3.64 -20.66 -8.24
N ASP A 109 4.42 -19.71 -8.77
CA ASP A 109 4.46 -19.42 -10.20
C ASP A 109 5.88 -19.24 -10.70
N SER A 110 6.05 -19.02 -11.99
CA SER A 110 7.37 -18.90 -12.62
C SER A 110 8.15 -17.67 -12.16
N ARG A 111 7.45 -16.67 -11.66
CA ARG A 111 8.05 -15.41 -11.23
C ARG A 111 8.47 -15.45 -9.77
N GLY A 112 7.76 -16.25 -8.97
CA GLY A 112 7.87 -16.26 -7.53
C GLY A 112 7.27 -15.01 -6.93
N ARG A 113 7.22 -14.97 -5.60
CA ARG A 113 6.80 -13.78 -4.86
C ARG A 113 7.33 -13.83 -3.44
N TYR A 114 7.47 -12.66 -2.85
CA TYR A 114 7.61 -12.56 -1.40
C TYR A 114 6.24 -12.20 -0.84
N GLU A 115 5.85 -12.92 0.19
CA GLU A 115 4.65 -12.60 0.97
C GLU A 115 5.09 -12.20 2.36
N GLY A 116 4.29 -11.40 3.01
CA GLY A 116 4.63 -11.04 4.37
C GLY A 116 3.53 -10.32 5.11
N GLU A 117 3.84 -10.02 6.36
CA GLU A 117 2.92 -9.31 7.23
C GLU A 117 3.67 -8.59 8.33
N LEU A 118 3.01 -7.62 8.94
CA LEU A 118 3.45 -7.02 10.19
C LEU A 118 2.26 -6.41 10.90
N SER A 119 2.39 -6.33 12.22
CA SER A 119 1.48 -5.56 13.06
C SER A 119 2.29 -4.41 13.64
N TYR A 120 1.83 -3.19 13.45
CA TYR A 120 2.57 -2.02 13.88
C TYR A 120 1.60 -0.87 14.19
N ASP A 121 1.78 -0.26 15.35
CA ASP A 121 1.03 0.94 15.76
C ASP A 121 -0.48 0.80 15.57
N GLY A 122 -1.05 -0.34 15.99
CA GLY A 122 -2.48 -0.60 15.94
C GLY A 122 -3.01 -1.00 14.58
N MET A 123 -2.12 -1.23 13.60
CA MET A 123 -2.50 -1.65 12.26
C MET A 123 -1.97 -3.05 11.98
N LYS A 124 -2.69 -3.81 11.16
CA LYS A 124 -2.18 -5.05 10.59
C LYS A 124 -2.01 -4.87 9.09
N TYR A 125 -0.83 -5.25 8.60
CA TYR A 125 -0.47 -5.15 7.18
C TYR A 125 -0.20 -6.54 6.61
N GLU A 126 -0.70 -6.79 5.41
CA GLU A 126 -0.40 -8.00 4.64
C GLU A 126 -0.03 -7.58 3.23
N PHE A 127 0.95 -8.25 2.62
CA PHE A 127 1.46 -7.78 1.33
C PHE A 127 2.09 -8.88 0.50
N GLU A 128 2.21 -8.61 -0.80
CA GLU A 128 2.97 -9.42 -1.73
C GLU A 128 3.90 -8.51 -2.54
N ILE A 129 5.12 -8.93 -2.71
CA ILE A 129 6.16 -8.17 -3.44
C ILE A 129 6.73 -9.05 -4.56
N ASP A 130 6.98 -8.42 -5.70
CA ASP A 130 7.63 -9.06 -6.84
C ASP A 130 9.15 -9.09 -6.62
N PRO A 131 9.77 -10.28 -6.54
CA PRO A 131 11.22 -10.37 -6.34
C PRO A 131 12.04 -9.77 -7.48
N GLN A 132 11.48 -9.70 -8.68
CA GLN A 132 12.22 -9.26 -9.87
C GLN A 132 12.25 -7.75 -10.04
N THR A 133 11.32 -7.03 -9.42
CA THR A 133 11.23 -5.57 -9.55
C THR A 133 11.23 -4.83 -8.23
N GLY A 134 10.98 -5.53 -7.11
CA GLY A 134 10.82 -4.92 -5.80
C GLY A 134 9.48 -4.20 -5.61
N ARG A 135 8.55 -4.35 -6.56
CA ARG A 135 7.25 -3.70 -6.45
C ARG A 135 6.29 -4.46 -5.58
N ILE A 136 5.62 -3.73 -4.69
CA ILE A 136 4.50 -4.28 -3.93
C ILE A 136 3.32 -4.31 -4.89
N PHE A 137 2.77 -5.50 -5.14
CA PHE A 137 1.64 -5.63 -6.05
C PHE A 137 0.33 -6.05 -5.35
N ASP A 138 0.39 -6.30 -4.06
CA ASP A 138 -0.78 -6.55 -3.22
C ASP A 138 -0.50 -5.93 -1.86
N TRP A 139 -1.36 -5.05 -1.41
CA TRP A 139 -1.18 -4.32 -0.16
C TRP A 139 -2.50 -4.21 0.58
N ASN A 140 -2.53 -4.65 1.82
CA ASN A 140 -3.72 -4.58 2.67
C ASN A 140 -3.32 -4.08 4.05
N ALA A 141 -4.01 -3.06 4.53
CA ALA A 141 -3.78 -2.47 5.84
C ALA A 141 -5.11 -2.24 6.53
N ASP A 142 -5.24 -2.75 7.75
CA ASP A 142 -6.47 -2.65 8.55
C ASP A 142 -6.16 -2.26 9.98
N LEU A 143 -7.07 -1.50 10.60
CA LEU A 143 -7.01 -1.25 12.03
C LEU A 143 -7.24 -2.56 12.79
N ARG A 144 -6.48 -2.76 13.85
CA ARG A 144 -6.68 -3.89 14.77
C ARG A 144 -7.45 -3.41 16.00
N ASP A 145 -8.35 -4.24 16.43
CA ASP A 145 -9.09 -4.01 17.66
C ASP A 145 -8.24 -4.33 18.89
#